data_e2311dea71de27edfc26a6012073bef9
#
_entry.id   e2311dea71de27edfc26a6012073bef9
#
_cell.length_a   1.000
_cell.length_b   1.000
_cell.length_c   1.000
_cell.angle_alpha   90.00
_cell.angle_beta   90.00
_cell.angle_gamma   90.00
#
_symmetry.space_group_name_H-M   'P 1'
#
loop_
_entity.id
_entity.type
_entity.pdbx_description
1 polymer ?
#
loop_
_entity_poly.entity_id
_entity_poly.type
_entity_poly.pdbx_seq_one_letter_code
_entity_poly.pdbx_strand_id
1 'polypeptide(L)'
;MLGRRQEINLQLTELTDSGLLAFFLWFAHYLRADLAVRFFPQLEAVPPFSESFWLLAVIVPFTPVILEGRGFYSNLLNKSPARSIRQLLEALVIIGMIIGALSIFVRWNVPSRAVLILGLSMSISAILLRESYQRNSLRRRIQSGVGREPVLIAGLQEDMDRLLESMSEEHRAEIDVRACIDLTQHPVETLVEAMHQHAVSRVLLAAQHIHFARVEEAVQACETEGVEAWIASDFFQTAIARPTFDTLAGRLMLVFHSTPQVSWALLFKDTFDRIVAALMLLLSLPFWMIAIIGIRLTSRGPIFFRQERSGRYGKPFMMWKFRTMHTNAEAMRDELVAHNEMDGPVFKIRNDPRIFAFGSWLRRLSIDELPQLLNVLRGDMSLVGPRPLPVYEIARIEKHAQRRRLSVKPGLTCLWQVSGRNGIKNFEDWVALDLAYIDNWSLWLDLKILLRTLPAVLRGSGAH
;
A
#
# COMPACT_ATOMS: atom_id res chain seq x y z
N MET A 1 6.42 -23.34 10.12
CA MET A 1 5.37 -24.15 9.46
C MET A 1 3.97 -23.55 9.60
N LEU A 2 3.56 -22.97 10.73
CA LEU A 2 2.24 -22.31 10.84
C LEU A 2 2.03 -21.26 9.75
N GLY A 3 2.95 -20.32 9.56
CA GLY A 3 2.84 -19.32 8.51
C GLY A 3 2.81 -19.92 7.11
N ARG A 4 3.64 -20.93 6.85
CA ARG A 4 3.68 -21.62 5.54
C ARG A 4 2.45 -22.49 5.30
N ARG A 5 1.90 -23.13 6.35
CA ARG A 5 0.62 -23.85 6.26
C ARG A 5 -0.56 -22.89 6.05
N GLN A 6 -0.55 -21.72 6.70
CA GLN A 6 -1.56 -20.70 6.49
C GLN A 6 -1.49 -20.15 5.06
N GLU A 7 -0.30 -19.90 4.54
CA GLU A 7 -0.10 -19.46 3.16
C GLU A 7 -0.57 -20.52 2.13
N ILE A 8 -0.21 -21.80 2.34
CA ILE A 8 -0.71 -22.91 1.51
C ILE A 8 -2.22 -23.03 1.60
N ASN A 9 -2.80 -22.92 2.80
CA ASN A 9 -4.25 -22.98 2.97
C ASN A 9 -4.95 -21.79 2.31
N LEU A 10 -4.36 -20.60 2.34
CA LEU A 10 -4.85 -19.43 1.64
C LEU A 10 -4.86 -19.69 0.13
N GLN A 11 -3.73 -20.11 -0.44
CA GLN A 11 -3.61 -20.42 -1.87
C GLN A 11 -4.58 -21.52 -2.31
N LEU A 12 -4.75 -22.58 -1.51
CA LEU A 12 -5.73 -23.63 -1.77
C LEU A 12 -7.17 -23.11 -1.72
N THR A 13 -7.44 -22.17 -0.81
CA THR A 13 -8.77 -21.54 -0.71
C THR A 13 -9.06 -20.66 -1.92
N GLU A 14 -8.10 -19.87 -2.39
CA GLU A 14 -8.18 -19.04 -3.58
C GLU A 14 -8.36 -19.91 -4.86
N LEU A 15 -7.60 -21.01 -4.93
CA LEU A 15 -7.72 -21.96 -6.03
C LEU A 15 -9.09 -22.66 -6.04
N THR A 16 -9.63 -22.95 -4.87
CA THR A 16 -10.99 -23.53 -4.72
C THR A 16 -12.04 -22.52 -5.18
N ASP A 17 -11.93 -21.25 -4.78
CA ASP A 17 -12.86 -20.20 -5.22
C ASP A 17 -12.76 -19.95 -6.72
N SER A 18 -11.56 -19.97 -7.29
CA SER A 18 -11.33 -19.93 -8.74
C SER A 18 -12.03 -21.08 -9.46
N GLY A 19 -11.89 -22.30 -8.93
CA GLY A 19 -12.55 -23.49 -9.46
C GLY A 19 -14.09 -23.42 -9.38
N LEU A 20 -14.63 -22.92 -8.26
CA LEU A 20 -16.07 -22.70 -8.09
C LEU A 20 -16.59 -21.67 -9.11
N LEU A 21 -15.89 -20.58 -9.32
CA LEU A 21 -16.24 -19.56 -10.30
C LEU A 21 -16.27 -20.14 -11.72
N ALA A 22 -15.22 -20.86 -12.12
CA ALA A 22 -15.14 -21.49 -13.43
C ALA A 22 -16.26 -22.51 -13.63
N PHE A 23 -16.49 -23.37 -12.64
CA PHE A 23 -17.51 -24.40 -12.69
C PHE A 23 -18.92 -23.82 -12.80
N PHE A 24 -19.29 -22.87 -11.95
CA PHE A 24 -20.64 -22.33 -11.95
C PHE A 24 -20.92 -21.41 -13.14
N LEU A 25 -19.94 -20.75 -13.71
CA LEU A 25 -20.11 -20.03 -14.98
C LEU A 25 -20.34 -21.00 -16.14
N TRP A 26 -19.58 -22.10 -16.21
CA TRP A 26 -19.80 -23.15 -17.18
C TRP A 26 -21.17 -23.82 -16.95
N PHE A 27 -21.53 -24.17 -15.72
CA PHE A 27 -22.79 -24.82 -15.39
C PHE A 27 -24.01 -23.94 -15.68
N ALA A 28 -23.90 -22.62 -15.41
CA ALA A 28 -24.96 -21.68 -15.78
C ALA A 28 -25.16 -21.59 -17.29
N HIS A 29 -24.06 -21.66 -18.07
CA HIS A 29 -24.14 -21.73 -19.52
C HIS A 29 -24.85 -23.00 -19.94
N TYR A 30 -24.47 -24.17 -19.41
CA TYR A 30 -25.11 -25.44 -19.67
C TYR A 30 -26.62 -25.42 -19.34
N LEU A 31 -26.99 -24.91 -18.18
CA LEU A 31 -28.38 -24.76 -17.77
C LEU A 31 -29.17 -23.89 -18.75
N ARG A 32 -28.58 -22.81 -19.25
CA ARG A 32 -29.26 -21.87 -20.14
C ARG A 32 -29.27 -22.38 -21.60
N ALA A 33 -28.17 -22.94 -22.08
CA ALA A 33 -28.03 -23.37 -23.48
C ALA A 33 -28.73 -24.69 -23.78
N ASP A 34 -28.62 -25.67 -22.86
CA ASP A 34 -29.10 -27.02 -23.09
C ASP A 34 -30.41 -27.30 -22.35
N LEU A 35 -30.46 -27.04 -21.05
CA LEU A 35 -31.59 -27.43 -20.21
C LEU A 35 -32.78 -26.48 -20.38
N ALA A 36 -32.56 -25.14 -20.28
CA ALA A 36 -33.66 -24.19 -20.36
C ALA A 36 -34.34 -24.18 -21.74
N VAL A 37 -33.60 -24.38 -22.82
CA VAL A 37 -34.14 -24.44 -24.17
C VAL A 37 -35.05 -25.66 -24.37
N ARG A 38 -34.79 -26.78 -23.68
CA ARG A 38 -35.68 -27.98 -23.73
C ARG A 38 -37.05 -27.72 -23.12
N PHE A 39 -37.13 -26.90 -22.06
CA PHE A 39 -38.39 -26.58 -21.39
C PHE A 39 -39.08 -25.34 -21.96
N PHE A 40 -38.31 -24.45 -22.57
CA PHE A 40 -38.77 -23.18 -23.12
C PHE A 40 -38.20 -22.96 -24.53
N PRO A 41 -38.75 -23.59 -25.58
CA PRO A 41 -38.22 -23.51 -26.95
C PRO A 41 -38.24 -22.11 -27.57
N GLN A 42 -38.95 -21.15 -26.93
CA GLN A 42 -39.04 -19.77 -27.39
C GLN A 42 -37.80 -18.92 -27.00
N LEU A 43 -36.88 -19.47 -26.19
CA LEU A 43 -35.68 -18.76 -25.78
C LEU A 43 -34.65 -18.69 -26.90
N GLU A 44 -34.08 -17.52 -27.13
CA GLU A 44 -33.00 -17.33 -28.09
C GLU A 44 -31.80 -18.25 -27.79
N ALA A 45 -31.17 -18.75 -28.84
CA ALA A 45 -29.99 -19.59 -28.76
C ALA A 45 -28.83 -18.79 -28.14
N VAL A 46 -28.08 -19.42 -27.24
CA VAL A 46 -26.89 -18.83 -26.65
C VAL A 46 -25.65 -19.25 -27.45
N PRO A 47 -24.71 -18.34 -27.73
CA PRO A 47 -23.46 -18.70 -28.40
C PRO A 47 -22.71 -19.82 -27.67
N PRO A 48 -21.89 -20.61 -28.36
CA PRO A 48 -21.13 -21.69 -27.74
C PRO A 48 -20.20 -21.17 -26.64
N PHE A 49 -19.98 -21.98 -25.61
CA PHE A 49 -19.20 -21.58 -24.42
C PHE A 49 -17.77 -21.15 -24.78
N SER A 50 -17.21 -21.66 -25.87
CA SER A 50 -15.89 -21.28 -26.37
C SER A 50 -15.72 -19.76 -26.62
N GLU A 51 -16.78 -19.09 -27.02
CA GLU A 51 -16.78 -17.65 -27.22
C GLU A 51 -16.69 -16.85 -25.89
N SER A 52 -16.98 -17.53 -24.79
CA SER A 52 -16.96 -16.95 -23.43
C SER A 52 -15.68 -17.21 -22.66
N PHE A 53 -14.68 -17.90 -23.23
CA PHE A 53 -13.43 -18.22 -22.52
C PHE A 53 -12.67 -16.99 -22.04
N TRP A 54 -12.73 -15.88 -22.75
CA TRP A 54 -12.10 -14.63 -22.30
C TRP A 54 -12.67 -14.13 -20.98
N LEU A 55 -13.98 -14.34 -20.72
CA LEU A 55 -14.60 -14.00 -19.44
C LEU A 55 -14.03 -14.85 -18.31
N LEU A 56 -13.84 -16.14 -18.51
CA LEU A 56 -13.18 -17.00 -17.55
C LEU A 56 -11.76 -16.53 -17.27
N ALA A 57 -11.01 -16.15 -18.33
CA ALA A 57 -9.65 -15.64 -18.19
C ALA A 57 -9.57 -14.33 -17.37
N VAL A 58 -10.67 -13.58 -17.29
CA VAL A 58 -10.76 -12.37 -16.44
C VAL A 58 -11.33 -12.70 -15.06
N ILE A 59 -12.51 -13.34 -14.99
CA ILE A 59 -13.23 -13.55 -13.72
C ILE A 59 -12.45 -14.49 -12.79
N VAL A 60 -11.95 -15.61 -13.31
CA VAL A 60 -11.36 -16.68 -12.49
C VAL A 60 -10.08 -16.24 -11.77
N PRO A 61 -9.07 -15.65 -12.43
CA PRO A 61 -7.85 -15.24 -11.74
C PRO A 61 -8.00 -13.93 -10.96
N PHE A 62 -8.77 -12.97 -11.47
CA PHE A 62 -8.84 -11.64 -10.83
C PHE A 62 -9.76 -11.58 -9.61
N THR A 63 -10.80 -12.44 -9.54
CA THR A 63 -11.72 -12.42 -8.40
C THR A 63 -11.03 -12.76 -7.08
N PRO A 64 -10.27 -13.86 -6.93
CA PRO A 64 -9.56 -14.16 -5.70
C PRO A 64 -8.54 -13.07 -5.30
N VAL A 65 -7.79 -12.54 -6.27
CA VAL A 65 -6.82 -11.44 -6.03
C VAL A 65 -7.52 -10.19 -5.49
N ILE A 66 -8.67 -9.81 -6.05
CA ILE A 66 -9.45 -8.68 -5.55
C ILE A 66 -10.01 -8.98 -4.15
N LEU A 67 -10.49 -10.19 -3.90
CA LEU A 67 -10.99 -10.63 -2.61
C LEU A 67 -9.89 -10.64 -1.54
N GLU A 68 -8.69 -11.13 -1.87
CA GLU A 68 -7.51 -11.08 -1.01
C GLU A 68 -7.16 -9.63 -0.65
N GLY A 69 -7.06 -8.75 -1.63
CA GLY A 69 -6.80 -7.31 -1.44
C GLY A 69 -7.85 -6.60 -0.58
N ARG A 70 -9.07 -7.16 -0.48
CA ARG A 70 -10.15 -6.69 0.41
C ARG A 70 -10.16 -7.38 1.77
N GLY A 71 -9.21 -8.27 2.04
CA GLY A 71 -9.13 -9.04 3.28
C GLY A 71 -10.28 -10.04 3.44
N PHE A 72 -10.79 -10.61 2.33
CA PHE A 72 -11.88 -11.59 2.36
C PHE A 72 -11.47 -12.86 3.10
N TYR A 73 -10.24 -13.30 2.91
CA TYR A 73 -9.69 -14.53 3.48
C TYR A 73 -9.11 -14.37 4.89
N SER A 74 -9.06 -13.13 5.41
CA SER A 74 -8.52 -12.84 6.75
C SER A 74 -9.60 -12.85 7.83
N ASN A 75 -9.19 -13.11 9.09
CA ASN A 75 -10.02 -13.04 10.31
C ASN A 75 -11.35 -13.83 10.19
N LEU A 76 -11.26 -15.09 9.75
CA LEU A 76 -12.41 -15.92 9.43
C LEU A 76 -13.38 -16.12 10.62
N LEU A 77 -12.86 -16.21 11.84
CA LEU A 77 -13.65 -16.44 13.08
C LEU A 77 -14.46 -15.19 13.49
N ASN A 78 -13.86 -14.01 13.36
CA ASN A 78 -14.43 -12.75 13.84
C ASN A 78 -15.16 -11.96 12.76
N LYS A 79 -15.19 -12.49 11.55
CA LYS A 79 -15.83 -11.85 10.40
C LYS A 79 -17.35 -12.09 10.39
N SER A 80 -18.14 -11.03 10.28
CA SER A 80 -19.59 -11.15 10.14
C SER A 80 -19.99 -11.59 8.73
N PRO A 81 -21.08 -12.36 8.55
CA PRO A 81 -21.59 -12.73 7.23
C PRO A 81 -21.90 -11.52 6.33
N ALA A 82 -22.40 -10.44 6.91
CA ALA A 82 -22.67 -9.19 6.21
C ALA A 82 -21.40 -8.59 5.60
N ARG A 83 -20.26 -8.68 6.30
CA ARG A 83 -18.96 -8.24 5.78
C ARG A 83 -18.52 -9.08 4.59
N SER A 84 -18.70 -10.40 4.65
CA SER A 84 -18.37 -11.31 3.54
C SER A 84 -19.19 -10.99 2.29
N ILE A 85 -20.50 -10.82 2.45
CA ILE A 85 -21.41 -10.43 1.35
C ILE A 85 -20.97 -9.09 0.75
N ARG A 86 -20.70 -8.10 1.57
CA ARG A 86 -20.25 -6.78 1.10
C ARG A 86 -18.96 -6.87 0.29
N GLN A 87 -17.95 -7.62 0.77
CA GLN A 87 -16.68 -7.79 0.07
C GLN A 87 -16.85 -8.51 -1.29
N LEU A 88 -17.74 -9.51 -1.35
CA LEU A 88 -18.11 -10.18 -2.61
C LEU A 88 -18.80 -9.23 -3.58
N LEU A 89 -19.73 -8.41 -3.10
CA LEU A 89 -20.41 -7.40 -3.95
C LEU A 89 -19.43 -6.35 -4.47
N GLU A 90 -18.50 -5.86 -3.62
CA GLU A 90 -17.46 -4.94 -4.05
C GLU A 90 -16.55 -5.56 -5.12
N ALA A 91 -16.17 -6.84 -4.99
CA ALA A 91 -15.39 -7.57 -6.00
C ALA A 91 -16.16 -7.69 -7.32
N LEU A 92 -17.46 -8.01 -7.24
CA LEU A 92 -18.33 -8.08 -8.43
C LEU A 92 -18.42 -6.75 -9.18
N VAL A 93 -18.54 -5.63 -8.46
CA VAL A 93 -18.58 -4.30 -9.09
C VAL A 93 -17.28 -4.02 -9.82
N ILE A 94 -16.12 -4.33 -9.21
CA ILE A 94 -14.81 -4.13 -9.84
C ILE A 94 -14.66 -4.99 -11.09
N ILE A 95 -15.02 -6.27 -11.00
CA ILE A 95 -14.95 -7.20 -12.14
C ILE A 95 -15.93 -6.77 -13.24
N GLY A 96 -17.15 -6.36 -12.88
CA GLY A 96 -18.11 -5.83 -13.82
C GLY A 96 -17.60 -4.60 -14.57
N MET A 97 -16.88 -3.70 -13.90
CA MET A 97 -16.22 -2.57 -14.54
C MET A 97 -15.10 -3.01 -15.50
N ILE A 98 -14.29 -4.00 -15.11
CA ILE A 98 -13.23 -4.54 -15.97
C ILE A 98 -13.83 -5.19 -17.22
N ILE A 99 -14.85 -6.02 -17.06
CA ILE A 99 -15.55 -6.68 -18.18
C ILE A 99 -16.22 -5.64 -19.09
N GLY A 100 -16.88 -4.63 -18.51
CA GLY A 100 -17.49 -3.53 -19.27
C GLY A 100 -16.47 -2.74 -20.08
N ALA A 101 -15.33 -2.40 -19.48
CA ALA A 101 -14.25 -1.74 -20.18
C ALA A 101 -13.68 -2.60 -21.33
N LEU A 102 -13.40 -3.88 -21.07
CA LEU A 102 -12.88 -4.79 -22.10
C LEU A 102 -13.89 -4.98 -23.24
N SER A 103 -15.18 -5.10 -22.96
CA SER A 103 -16.19 -5.25 -24.00
C SER A 103 -16.33 -4.03 -24.90
N ILE A 104 -16.10 -2.82 -24.38
CA ILE A 104 -16.10 -1.56 -25.14
C ILE A 104 -14.83 -1.40 -25.97
N PHE A 105 -13.65 -1.59 -25.35
CA PHE A 105 -12.37 -1.31 -26.00
C PHE A 105 -11.96 -2.40 -27.00
N VAL A 106 -12.22 -3.69 -26.68
CA VAL A 106 -11.80 -4.84 -27.49
C VAL A 106 -12.93 -5.35 -28.37
N ARG A 107 -14.15 -4.78 -28.23
CA ARG A 107 -15.38 -5.21 -28.94
C ARG A 107 -15.69 -6.69 -28.77
N TRP A 108 -15.35 -7.27 -27.64
CA TRP A 108 -15.70 -8.64 -27.32
C TRP A 108 -17.18 -8.77 -26.96
N ASN A 109 -17.86 -9.72 -27.56
CA ASN A 109 -19.26 -10.00 -27.26
C ASN A 109 -19.40 -10.52 -25.82
N VAL A 110 -20.30 -9.90 -25.06
CA VAL A 110 -20.67 -10.40 -23.74
C VAL A 110 -21.71 -11.50 -23.92
N PRO A 111 -21.53 -12.69 -23.32
CA PRO A 111 -22.51 -13.75 -23.38
C PRO A 111 -23.84 -13.34 -22.75
N SER A 112 -24.83 -14.19 -22.88
CA SER A 112 -26.16 -13.96 -22.33
C SER A 112 -26.11 -13.41 -20.89
N ARG A 113 -26.74 -12.27 -20.65
CA ARG A 113 -26.84 -11.64 -19.31
C ARG A 113 -27.35 -12.60 -18.24
N ALA A 114 -28.29 -13.50 -18.67
CA ALA A 114 -28.84 -14.52 -17.79
C ALA A 114 -27.79 -15.52 -17.33
N VAL A 115 -26.84 -15.92 -18.20
CA VAL A 115 -25.72 -16.82 -17.83
C VAL A 115 -24.82 -16.15 -16.81
N LEU A 116 -24.48 -14.88 -17.00
CA LEU A 116 -23.64 -14.15 -16.05
C LEU A 116 -24.31 -14.00 -14.69
N ILE A 117 -25.58 -13.55 -14.66
CA ILE A 117 -26.32 -13.36 -13.40
C ILE A 117 -26.46 -14.71 -12.67
N LEU A 118 -26.86 -15.75 -13.37
CA LEU A 118 -27.04 -17.08 -12.79
C LEU A 118 -25.69 -17.65 -12.29
N GLY A 119 -24.66 -17.62 -13.13
CA GLY A 119 -23.35 -18.16 -12.79
C GLY A 119 -22.69 -17.43 -11.61
N LEU A 120 -22.72 -16.09 -11.60
CA LEU A 120 -22.18 -15.32 -10.50
C LEU A 120 -22.98 -15.50 -9.20
N SER A 121 -24.33 -15.55 -9.27
CA SER A 121 -25.14 -15.78 -8.06
C SER A 121 -24.91 -17.17 -7.46
N MET A 122 -24.77 -18.21 -8.29
CA MET A 122 -24.41 -19.55 -7.84
C MET A 122 -22.99 -19.58 -7.25
N SER A 123 -22.05 -18.93 -7.90
CA SER A 123 -20.66 -18.82 -7.40
C SER A 123 -20.59 -18.13 -6.04
N ILE A 124 -21.29 -17.00 -5.88
CA ILE A 124 -21.34 -16.28 -4.59
C ILE A 124 -21.92 -17.19 -3.50
N SER A 125 -23.02 -17.87 -3.80
CA SER A 125 -23.67 -18.78 -2.85
C SER A 125 -22.70 -19.90 -2.45
N ALA A 126 -21.99 -20.49 -3.41
CA ALA A 126 -21.02 -21.54 -3.16
C ALA A 126 -19.81 -21.06 -2.34
N ILE A 127 -19.28 -19.87 -2.64
CA ILE A 127 -18.18 -19.26 -1.89
C ILE A 127 -18.60 -18.97 -0.43
N LEU A 128 -19.81 -18.44 -0.21
CA LEU A 128 -20.35 -18.20 1.13
C LEU A 128 -20.57 -19.52 1.90
N LEU A 129 -21.06 -20.56 1.25
CA LEU A 129 -21.22 -21.88 1.84
C LEU A 129 -19.85 -22.48 2.22
N ARG A 130 -18.85 -22.39 1.33
CA ARG A 130 -17.48 -22.81 1.61
C ARG A 130 -16.88 -22.04 2.80
N GLU A 131 -17.04 -20.70 2.82
CA GLU A 131 -16.58 -19.87 3.95
C GLU A 131 -17.26 -20.27 5.27
N SER A 132 -18.57 -20.48 5.25
CA SER A 132 -19.34 -20.93 6.41
C SER A 132 -18.87 -22.31 6.89
N TYR A 133 -18.64 -23.23 5.97
CA TYR A 133 -18.10 -24.56 6.30
C TYR A 133 -16.72 -24.49 6.93
N GLN A 134 -15.80 -23.71 6.35
CA GLN A 134 -14.45 -23.51 6.91
C GLN A 134 -14.51 -22.86 8.29
N ARG A 135 -15.36 -21.86 8.50
CA ARG A 135 -15.57 -21.20 9.78
C ARG A 135 -16.07 -22.18 10.84
N ASN A 136 -17.07 -23.00 10.48
CA ASN A 136 -17.63 -24.00 11.41
C ASN A 136 -16.62 -25.12 11.70
N SER A 137 -15.87 -25.55 10.69
CA SER A 137 -14.80 -26.55 10.87
C SER A 137 -13.71 -26.02 11.81
N LEU A 138 -13.29 -24.75 11.63
CA LEU A 138 -12.29 -24.12 12.48
C LEU A 138 -12.82 -23.98 13.92
N ARG A 139 -14.06 -23.52 14.12
CA ARG A 139 -14.68 -23.45 15.44
C ARG A 139 -14.74 -24.81 16.13
N ARG A 140 -15.11 -25.87 15.40
CA ARG A 140 -15.13 -27.25 15.95
C ARG A 140 -13.73 -27.71 16.36
N ARG A 141 -12.70 -27.43 15.55
CA ARG A 141 -11.30 -27.77 15.89
C ARG A 141 -10.84 -27.04 17.16
N ILE A 142 -11.18 -25.75 17.28
CA ILE A 142 -10.88 -24.96 18.48
C ILE A 142 -11.54 -25.57 19.72
N GLN A 143 -12.83 -25.89 19.62
CA GLN A 143 -13.61 -26.44 20.73
C GLN A 143 -13.16 -27.87 21.14
N SER A 144 -12.82 -28.69 20.15
CA SER A 144 -12.39 -30.09 20.43
C SER A 144 -10.93 -30.19 20.89
N GLY A 145 -10.13 -29.14 20.74
CA GLY A 145 -8.69 -29.17 21.02
C GLY A 145 -7.89 -30.12 20.12
N VAL A 146 -8.56 -30.82 19.19
CA VAL A 146 -7.93 -31.78 18.27
C VAL A 146 -7.12 -31.02 17.19
N GLY A 147 -5.84 -31.39 17.07
CA GLY A 147 -4.94 -30.82 16.05
C GLY A 147 -4.23 -29.53 16.49
N ARG A 148 -4.28 -29.20 17.79
CA ARG A 148 -3.39 -28.18 18.36
C ARG A 148 -1.96 -28.65 18.28
N GLU A 149 -1.06 -27.75 17.92
CA GLU A 149 0.36 -28.05 17.84
C GLU A 149 0.99 -27.92 19.23
N PRO A 150 1.58 -29.00 19.79
CA PRO A 150 2.24 -28.91 21.09
C PRO A 150 3.50 -28.05 20.97
N VAL A 151 3.58 -27.01 21.78
CA VAL A 151 4.70 -26.06 21.81
C VAL A 151 5.19 -25.86 23.23
N LEU A 152 6.48 -25.54 23.37
CA LEU A 152 7.03 -24.96 24.61
C LEU A 152 7.24 -23.46 24.36
N ILE A 153 7.15 -22.71 25.46
CA ILE A 153 7.55 -21.31 25.47
C ILE A 153 8.74 -21.17 26.40
N ALA A 154 9.82 -20.54 25.95
CA ALA A 154 10.99 -20.35 26.78
C ALA A 154 11.45 -18.90 26.70
N GLY A 155 11.84 -18.33 27.85
CA GLY A 155 12.21 -16.91 27.90
C GLY A 155 12.17 -16.37 29.32
N LEU A 156 12.12 -15.05 29.51
CA LEU A 156 11.81 -14.41 30.76
C LEU A 156 10.28 -14.50 31.00
N GLN A 157 9.86 -14.70 32.22
CA GLN A 157 8.44 -14.85 32.55
C GLN A 157 7.57 -13.70 31.99
N GLU A 158 8.01 -12.47 32.19
CA GLU A 158 7.29 -11.29 31.70
C GLU A 158 7.17 -11.25 30.17
N ASP A 159 8.21 -11.69 29.45
CA ASP A 159 8.23 -11.70 27.99
C ASP A 159 7.34 -12.82 27.44
N MET A 160 7.30 -13.97 28.13
CA MET A 160 6.41 -15.09 27.81
C MET A 160 4.94 -14.71 27.99
N ASP A 161 4.62 -14.02 29.08
CA ASP A 161 3.25 -13.56 29.35
C ASP A 161 2.80 -12.54 28.30
N ARG A 162 3.65 -11.58 27.95
CA ARG A 162 3.38 -10.60 26.87
C ARG A 162 3.19 -11.29 25.51
N LEU A 163 4.03 -12.27 25.19
CA LEU A 163 3.90 -13.04 23.95
C LEU A 163 2.53 -13.73 23.89
N LEU A 164 2.11 -14.37 24.98
CA LEU A 164 0.81 -15.01 25.08
C LEU A 164 -0.34 -14.01 24.99
N GLU A 165 -0.24 -12.85 25.62
CA GLU A 165 -1.26 -11.79 25.56
C GLU A 165 -1.39 -11.18 24.16
N SER A 166 -0.30 -11.06 23.42
CA SER A 166 -0.28 -10.51 22.06
C SER A 166 -0.90 -11.43 21.02
N MET A 167 -1.04 -12.73 21.31
CA MET A 167 -1.60 -13.70 20.39
C MET A 167 -3.11 -13.54 20.26
N SER A 168 -3.62 -13.51 19.01
CA SER A 168 -5.05 -13.55 18.76
C SER A 168 -5.66 -14.88 19.24
N GLU A 169 -6.97 -14.88 19.52
CA GLU A 169 -7.71 -16.09 19.90
C GLU A 169 -7.55 -17.22 18.86
N GLU A 170 -7.45 -16.87 17.56
CA GLU A 170 -7.24 -17.83 16.49
C GLU A 170 -5.88 -18.52 16.61
N HIS A 171 -4.81 -17.77 16.87
CA HIS A 171 -3.46 -18.34 17.03
C HIS A 171 -3.31 -19.12 18.34
N ARG A 172 -3.91 -18.65 19.43
CA ARG A 172 -3.97 -19.41 20.70
C ARG A 172 -4.67 -20.75 20.56
N ALA A 173 -5.67 -20.80 19.70
CA ALA A 173 -6.44 -22.02 19.48
C ALA A 173 -5.71 -23.06 18.62
N GLU A 174 -4.68 -22.66 17.86
CA GLU A 174 -3.86 -23.53 17.04
C GLU A 174 -2.70 -24.19 17.81
N ILE A 175 -2.30 -23.61 18.96
CA ILE A 175 -1.18 -24.10 19.76
C ILE A 175 -1.67 -24.72 21.08
N ASP A 176 -0.92 -25.70 21.56
CA ASP A 176 -1.08 -26.31 22.90
C ASP A 176 0.22 -26.07 23.68
N VAL A 177 0.21 -25.05 24.52
CA VAL A 177 1.37 -24.71 25.36
C VAL A 177 1.53 -25.76 26.46
N ARG A 178 2.55 -26.60 26.32
CA ARG A 178 2.82 -27.71 27.25
C ARG A 178 3.58 -27.29 28.51
N ALA A 179 4.54 -26.37 28.34
CA ALA A 179 5.26 -25.79 29.47
C ALA A 179 5.81 -24.40 29.08
N CYS A 180 6.02 -23.56 30.10
CA CYS A 180 6.74 -22.30 30.03
C CYS A 180 8.02 -22.44 30.88
N ILE A 181 9.18 -22.13 30.31
CA ILE A 181 10.48 -22.33 30.96
C ILE A 181 11.21 -20.98 31.02
N ASP A 182 11.48 -20.54 32.26
CA ASP A 182 12.29 -19.33 32.47
C ASP A 182 13.77 -19.66 32.29
N LEU A 183 14.35 -19.23 31.19
CA LEU A 183 15.76 -19.45 30.83
C LEU A 183 16.73 -18.65 31.71
N THR A 184 16.26 -17.72 32.52
CA THR A 184 17.09 -17.00 33.49
C THR A 184 17.28 -17.77 34.80
N GLN A 185 16.28 -18.58 35.16
CA GLN A 185 16.27 -19.36 36.41
C GLN A 185 16.67 -20.83 36.20
N HIS A 186 16.44 -21.36 35.01
CA HIS A 186 16.68 -22.75 34.66
C HIS A 186 17.79 -22.91 33.62
N PRO A 187 18.63 -23.95 33.72
CA PRO A 187 19.60 -24.26 32.67
C PRO A 187 18.90 -24.81 31.41
N VAL A 188 19.61 -24.79 30.25
CA VAL A 188 19.04 -25.19 28.96
C VAL A 188 18.67 -26.68 28.93
N GLU A 189 19.32 -27.50 29.75
CA GLU A 189 19.02 -28.94 29.95
C GLU A 189 17.55 -29.14 30.35
N THR A 190 16.98 -28.24 31.15
CA THR A 190 15.57 -28.30 31.53
C THR A 190 14.65 -28.13 30.30
N LEU A 191 15.03 -27.29 29.34
CA LEU A 191 14.32 -27.14 28.06
C LEU A 191 14.39 -28.45 27.25
N VAL A 192 15.56 -29.10 27.21
CA VAL A 192 15.74 -30.38 26.50
C VAL A 192 14.88 -31.47 27.13
N GLU A 193 14.88 -31.59 28.49
CA GLU A 193 14.02 -32.51 29.20
C GLU A 193 12.52 -32.29 28.91
N ALA A 194 12.08 -31.03 28.88
CA ALA A 194 10.71 -30.70 28.55
C ALA A 194 10.36 -31.04 27.12
N MET A 195 11.28 -30.84 26.14
CA MET A 195 11.08 -31.25 24.74
C MET A 195 10.85 -32.78 24.65
N HIS A 196 11.63 -33.57 25.38
CA HIS A 196 11.48 -35.02 25.39
C HIS A 196 10.16 -35.47 26.09
N GLN A 197 9.82 -34.86 27.22
CA GLN A 197 8.60 -35.22 27.99
C GLN A 197 7.32 -34.91 27.21
N HIS A 198 7.27 -33.80 26.48
CA HIS A 198 6.05 -33.34 25.86
C HIS A 198 5.99 -33.61 24.34
N ALA A 199 7.04 -34.20 23.76
CA ALA A 199 7.13 -34.51 22.32
C ALA A 199 6.71 -33.32 21.43
N VAL A 200 7.27 -32.16 21.69
CA VAL A 200 6.94 -30.92 21.00
C VAL A 200 7.65 -30.80 19.66
N SER A 201 6.99 -30.19 18.71
CA SER A 201 7.57 -29.90 17.39
C SER A 201 8.23 -28.52 17.31
N ARG A 202 7.94 -27.65 18.31
CA ARG A 202 8.36 -26.24 18.27
C ARG A 202 8.55 -25.65 19.65
N VAL A 203 9.56 -24.77 19.75
CA VAL A 203 9.82 -23.91 20.91
C VAL A 203 9.65 -22.45 20.48
N LEU A 204 8.86 -21.68 21.22
CA LEU A 204 8.71 -20.23 21.04
C LEU A 204 9.64 -19.54 22.05
N LEU A 205 10.64 -18.82 21.55
CA LEU A 205 11.61 -18.09 22.36
C LEU A 205 11.18 -16.63 22.51
N ALA A 206 10.79 -16.24 23.72
CA ALA A 206 10.49 -14.86 24.08
C ALA A 206 11.78 -14.18 24.59
N ALA A 207 12.44 -13.39 23.75
CA ALA A 207 13.83 -12.98 23.93
C ALA A 207 14.02 -11.46 24.11
N GLN A 208 12.99 -10.71 24.58
CA GLN A 208 13.08 -9.23 24.67
C GLN A 208 14.17 -8.75 25.63
N HIS A 209 14.32 -9.40 26.78
CA HIS A 209 15.19 -8.96 27.89
C HIS A 209 16.26 -9.99 28.27
N ILE A 210 16.39 -11.07 27.51
CA ILE A 210 17.39 -12.12 27.78
C ILE A 210 18.68 -11.83 27.04
N HIS A 211 19.81 -12.17 27.67
CA HIS A 211 21.13 -12.15 27.02
C HIS A 211 21.14 -13.10 25.82
N PHE A 212 21.59 -12.60 24.67
CA PHE A 212 21.65 -13.36 23.41
C PHE A 212 22.33 -14.72 23.52
N ALA A 213 23.33 -14.88 24.42
CA ALA A 213 24.00 -16.14 24.66
C ALA A 213 23.03 -17.25 25.11
N ARG A 214 22.07 -16.94 26.00
CA ARG A 214 21.06 -17.92 26.45
C ARG A 214 20.08 -18.31 25.34
N VAL A 215 19.74 -17.36 24.48
CA VAL A 215 18.91 -17.63 23.31
C VAL A 215 19.66 -18.52 22.31
N GLU A 216 20.95 -18.26 22.10
CA GLU A 216 21.81 -19.09 21.26
C GLU A 216 21.91 -20.52 21.78
N GLU A 217 22.15 -20.72 23.08
CA GLU A 217 22.16 -22.04 23.72
C GLU A 217 20.82 -22.79 23.51
N ALA A 218 19.68 -22.08 23.69
CA ALA A 218 18.37 -22.66 23.49
C ALA A 218 18.10 -23.03 22.03
N VAL A 219 18.54 -22.20 21.07
CA VAL A 219 18.44 -22.50 19.64
C VAL A 219 19.27 -23.71 19.27
N GLN A 220 20.53 -23.79 19.75
CA GLN A 220 21.41 -24.96 19.54
C GLN A 220 20.83 -26.24 20.13
N ALA A 221 20.19 -26.15 21.30
CA ALA A 221 19.49 -27.29 21.90
C ALA A 221 18.32 -27.74 21.01
N CYS A 222 17.50 -26.81 20.52
CA CYS A 222 16.42 -27.13 19.59
C CYS A 222 16.93 -27.75 18.28
N GLU A 223 18.03 -27.22 17.72
CA GLU A 223 18.65 -27.74 16.50
C GLU A 223 19.13 -29.18 16.70
N THR A 224 19.79 -29.46 17.84
CA THR A 224 20.30 -30.78 18.19
C THR A 224 19.17 -31.81 18.34
N GLU A 225 18.04 -31.40 18.90
CA GLU A 225 16.86 -32.25 19.11
C GLU A 225 15.94 -32.30 17.86
N GLY A 226 16.24 -31.56 16.79
CA GLY A 226 15.41 -31.50 15.60
C GLY A 226 14.07 -30.79 15.80
N VAL A 227 13.97 -29.92 16.80
CA VAL A 227 12.78 -29.10 17.13
C VAL A 227 12.92 -27.71 16.53
N GLU A 228 11.83 -27.15 15.97
CA GLU A 228 11.88 -25.81 15.42
C GLU A 228 11.98 -24.74 16.52
N ALA A 229 12.98 -23.87 16.46
CA ALA A 229 13.09 -22.70 17.32
C ALA A 229 12.50 -21.46 16.61
N TRP A 230 11.52 -20.81 17.22
CA TRP A 230 10.91 -19.57 16.74
C TRP A 230 11.18 -18.44 17.73
N ILE A 231 11.91 -17.42 17.29
CA ILE A 231 12.30 -16.30 18.14
C ILE A 231 11.33 -15.15 17.92
N ALA A 232 10.70 -14.66 18.98
CA ALA A 232 9.91 -13.44 18.93
C ALA A 232 10.84 -12.26 18.63
N SER A 233 10.61 -11.54 17.52
CA SER A 233 11.50 -10.44 17.05
C SER A 233 11.10 -9.08 17.59
N ASP A 234 10.31 -9.00 18.64
CA ASP A 234 9.81 -7.79 19.28
C ASP A 234 10.79 -7.16 20.30
N PHE A 235 12.01 -7.71 20.41
CA PHE A 235 13.10 -7.15 21.22
C PHE A 235 13.58 -5.76 20.76
N PHE A 236 13.25 -5.32 19.55
CA PHE A 236 13.39 -3.95 19.12
C PHE A 236 12.03 -3.26 19.07
N GLN A 237 11.72 -2.43 20.05
CA GLN A 237 10.50 -1.62 20.04
C GLN A 237 10.63 -0.52 18.99
N THR A 238 10.14 -0.79 17.79
CA THR A 238 10.11 0.19 16.70
C THR A 238 8.67 0.69 16.51
N ALA A 239 8.46 1.99 16.66
CA ALA A 239 7.14 2.59 16.50
C ALA A 239 6.65 2.56 15.03
N ILE A 240 7.56 2.48 14.05
CA ILE A 240 7.26 2.73 12.63
C ILE A 240 7.92 1.68 11.73
N ALA A 241 9.15 1.26 12.06
CA ALA A 241 9.93 0.37 11.19
C ALA A 241 9.40 -1.07 11.25
N ARG A 242 9.31 -1.71 10.08
CA ARG A 242 8.93 -3.13 9.96
C ARG A 242 10.19 -3.96 9.81
N PRO A 243 10.46 -4.92 10.70
CA PRO A 243 11.59 -5.81 10.55
C PRO A 243 11.35 -6.81 9.41
N THR A 244 12.37 -7.04 8.61
CA THR A 244 12.42 -8.08 7.57
C THR A 244 13.78 -8.73 7.59
N PHE A 245 13.88 -9.95 7.12
CA PHE A 245 15.17 -10.62 6.93
C PHE A 245 15.65 -10.42 5.49
N ASP A 246 16.92 -10.07 5.34
CA ASP A 246 17.60 -9.97 4.06
C ASP A 246 19.00 -10.58 4.18
N THR A 247 19.70 -10.80 3.06
CA THR A 247 21.04 -11.36 3.05
C THR A 247 22.05 -10.38 2.48
N LEU A 248 23.13 -10.13 3.21
CA LEU A 248 24.27 -9.34 2.75
C LEU A 248 25.54 -10.18 2.81
N ALA A 249 26.14 -10.44 1.65
CA ALA A 249 27.36 -11.27 1.52
C ALA A 249 27.24 -12.66 2.21
N GLY A 250 26.07 -13.29 2.08
CA GLY A 250 25.78 -14.60 2.68
C GLY A 250 25.46 -14.57 4.17
N ARG A 251 25.42 -13.40 4.80
CA ARG A 251 25.02 -13.23 6.20
C ARG A 251 23.57 -12.77 6.27
N LEU A 252 22.77 -13.42 7.13
CA LEU A 252 21.40 -13.01 7.41
C LEU A 252 21.40 -11.70 8.19
N MET A 253 20.68 -10.71 7.68
CA MET A 253 20.54 -9.38 8.27
C MET A 253 19.09 -9.13 8.65
N LEU A 254 18.87 -8.64 9.86
CA LEU A 254 17.58 -8.09 10.27
C LEU A 254 17.54 -6.61 9.85
N VAL A 255 16.69 -6.30 8.88
CA VAL A 255 16.59 -4.96 8.28
C VAL A 255 15.29 -4.29 8.72
N PHE A 256 15.41 -3.06 9.22
CA PHE A 256 14.27 -2.25 9.66
C PHE A 256 13.88 -1.25 8.59
N HIS A 257 12.73 -1.44 7.95
CA HIS A 257 12.23 -0.56 6.91
C HIS A 257 11.22 0.45 7.49
N SER A 258 11.54 1.72 7.43
CA SER A 258 10.64 2.84 7.79
C SER A 258 9.88 3.42 6.60
N THR A 259 10.06 2.85 5.40
CA THR A 259 9.46 3.28 4.14
C THR A 259 8.93 2.08 3.36
N PRO A 260 8.03 2.28 2.38
CA PRO A 260 7.60 1.20 1.50
C PRO A 260 8.81 0.51 0.85
N GLN A 261 8.86 -0.81 0.97
CA GLN A 261 9.92 -1.62 0.39
C GLN A 261 9.90 -1.51 -1.14
N VAL A 262 11.06 -1.73 -1.76
CA VAL A 262 11.15 -1.87 -3.22
C VAL A 262 10.25 -3.04 -3.64
N SER A 263 9.17 -2.70 -4.34
CA SER A 263 8.14 -3.63 -4.76
C SER A 263 7.79 -3.40 -6.23
N TRP A 264 7.15 -4.37 -6.85
CA TRP A 264 6.60 -4.21 -8.19
C TRP A 264 5.71 -2.98 -8.31
N ALA A 265 4.99 -2.63 -7.24
CA ALA A 265 4.14 -1.44 -7.18
C ALA A 265 4.95 -0.14 -7.30
N LEU A 266 6.13 -0.05 -6.67
CA LEU A 266 7.02 1.12 -6.83
C LEU A 266 7.65 1.20 -8.21
N LEU A 267 8.02 0.06 -8.82
CA LEU A 267 8.52 0.04 -10.20
C LEU A 267 7.43 0.48 -11.18
N PHE A 268 6.20 -0.02 -10.98
CA PHE A 268 5.03 0.41 -11.76
C PHE A 268 4.79 1.91 -11.60
N LYS A 269 4.83 2.43 -10.35
CA LYS A 269 4.70 3.86 -10.07
C LYS A 269 5.74 4.67 -10.84
N ASP A 270 7.01 4.32 -10.73
CA ASP A 270 8.10 5.05 -11.38
C ASP A 270 7.94 5.08 -12.92
N THR A 271 7.48 3.99 -13.51
CA THR A 271 7.20 3.89 -14.94
C THR A 271 5.98 4.71 -15.33
N PHE A 272 4.90 4.57 -14.59
CA PHE A 272 3.65 5.32 -14.78
C PHE A 272 3.89 6.83 -14.67
N ASP A 273 4.61 7.28 -13.63
CA ASP A 273 4.94 8.69 -13.43
C ASP A 273 5.67 9.28 -14.65
N ARG A 274 6.64 8.55 -15.21
CA ARG A 274 7.38 9.02 -16.41
C ARG A 274 6.51 9.05 -17.66
N ILE A 275 5.69 8.01 -17.89
CA ILE A 275 4.79 7.96 -19.06
C ILE A 275 3.79 9.11 -18.99
N VAL A 276 3.15 9.31 -17.83
CA VAL A 276 2.17 10.38 -17.64
C VAL A 276 2.84 11.75 -17.73
N ALA A 277 4.03 11.92 -17.16
CA ALA A 277 4.79 13.17 -17.28
C ALA A 277 5.17 13.50 -18.73
N ALA A 278 5.57 12.51 -19.52
CA ALA A 278 5.85 12.69 -20.95
C ALA A 278 4.60 13.13 -21.72
N LEU A 279 3.47 12.47 -21.46
CA LEU A 279 2.19 12.81 -22.07
C LEU A 279 1.73 14.22 -21.67
N MET A 280 1.79 14.55 -20.38
CA MET A 280 1.45 15.88 -19.88
C MET A 280 2.37 16.96 -20.45
N LEU A 281 3.67 16.67 -20.61
CA LEU A 281 4.62 17.60 -21.23
C LEU A 281 4.21 17.90 -22.68
N LEU A 282 3.88 16.87 -23.46
CA LEU A 282 3.43 17.02 -24.83
C LEU A 282 2.12 17.83 -24.92
N LEU A 283 1.13 17.49 -24.08
CA LEU A 283 -0.16 18.20 -24.06
C LEU A 283 -0.04 19.63 -23.55
N SER A 284 0.96 19.93 -22.74
CA SER A 284 1.19 21.28 -22.20
C SER A 284 1.98 22.22 -23.12
N LEU A 285 2.48 21.76 -24.27
CA LEU A 285 3.27 22.60 -25.20
C LEU A 285 2.62 23.95 -25.56
N PRO A 286 1.30 24.06 -25.81
CA PRO A 286 0.67 25.36 -26.05
C PRO A 286 0.83 26.32 -24.86
N PHE A 287 0.70 25.82 -23.64
CA PHE A 287 0.88 26.63 -22.41
C PHE A 287 2.33 27.06 -22.22
N TRP A 288 3.29 26.22 -22.63
CA TRP A 288 4.70 26.61 -22.66
C TRP A 288 4.95 27.79 -23.56
N MET A 289 4.39 27.79 -24.80
CA MET A 289 4.51 28.90 -25.73
C MET A 289 3.92 30.20 -25.15
N ILE A 290 2.73 30.13 -24.56
CA ILE A 290 2.09 31.27 -23.89
C ILE A 290 2.97 31.78 -22.74
N ALA A 291 3.49 30.90 -21.88
CA ALA A 291 4.35 31.27 -20.74
C ALA A 291 5.65 31.94 -21.24
N ILE A 292 6.33 31.36 -22.22
CA ILE A 292 7.59 31.88 -22.78
C ILE A 292 7.38 33.29 -23.38
N ILE A 293 6.38 33.46 -24.20
CA ILE A 293 6.08 34.75 -24.86
C ILE A 293 5.66 35.78 -23.80
N GLY A 294 4.74 35.42 -22.91
CA GLY A 294 4.23 36.32 -21.88
C GLY A 294 5.32 36.79 -20.89
N ILE A 295 6.22 35.91 -20.45
CA ILE A 295 7.34 36.27 -19.59
C ILE A 295 8.29 37.22 -20.32
N ARG A 296 8.61 36.94 -21.59
CA ARG A 296 9.49 37.81 -22.39
C ARG A 296 8.93 39.22 -22.58
N LEU A 297 7.61 39.33 -22.80
CA LEU A 297 6.94 40.62 -23.03
C LEU A 297 6.76 41.41 -21.72
N THR A 298 6.58 40.75 -20.59
CA THR A 298 6.22 41.41 -19.33
C THR A 298 7.38 41.64 -18.37
N SER A 299 8.48 40.88 -18.49
CA SER A 299 9.61 41.00 -17.56
C SER A 299 10.94 40.66 -18.22
N ARG A 300 11.92 41.56 -18.08
CA ARG A 300 13.30 41.34 -18.57
C ARG A 300 14.00 40.27 -17.74
N GLY A 301 14.75 39.35 -18.38
CA GLY A 301 15.55 38.31 -17.70
C GLY A 301 15.26 36.90 -18.22
N PRO A 302 15.75 35.84 -17.50
CA PRO A 302 15.59 34.46 -17.95
C PRO A 302 14.13 34.01 -17.88
N ILE A 303 13.75 33.08 -18.75
CA ILE A 303 12.39 32.49 -18.82
C ILE A 303 12.20 31.48 -17.67
N PHE A 304 13.22 30.70 -17.43
CA PHE A 304 13.20 29.67 -16.40
C PHE A 304 13.85 30.14 -15.12
N PHE A 305 13.27 29.75 -14.02
CA PHE A 305 13.85 29.81 -12.69
C PHE A 305 14.30 28.42 -12.27
N ARG A 306 15.47 28.33 -11.68
CA ARG A 306 16.06 27.08 -11.16
C ARG A 306 16.40 27.27 -9.72
N GLN A 307 16.02 26.33 -8.88
CA GLN A 307 16.34 26.36 -7.46
C GLN A 307 16.73 24.96 -6.98
N GLU A 308 17.76 24.91 -6.17
CA GLU A 308 18.19 23.69 -5.54
C GLU A 308 17.20 23.28 -4.46
N ARG A 309 16.67 22.06 -4.56
CA ARG A 309 15.70 21.46 -3.65
C ARG A 309 16.19 20.13 -3.14
N SER A 310 15.71 19.73 -1.95
CA SER A 310 16.02 18.44 -1.37
C SER A 310 15.12 17.36 -1.98
N GLY A 311 15.76 16.36 -2.56
CA GLY A 311 15.14 15.14 -3.10
C GLY A 311 15.13 13.99 -2.10
N ARG A 312 15.03 12.76 -2.62
CA ARG A 312 15.03 11.54 -1.79
C ARG A 312 16.33 11.43 -0.98
N TYR A 313 16.20 11.11 0.32
CA TYR A 313 17.29 11.04 1.29
C TYR A 313 18.08 12.35 1.45
N GLY A 314 17.44 13.48 1.10
CA GLY A 314 18.09 14.78 1.16
C GLY A 314 19.05 15.08 0.00
N LYS A 315 19.17 14.19 -1.00
CA LYS A 315 20.01 14.44 -2.17
C LYS A 315 19.52 15.67 -2.92
N PRO A 316 20.35 16.72 -3.10
CA PRO A 316 19.91 17.93 -3.78
C PRO A 316 19.68 17.69 -5.27
N PHE A 317 18.70 18.38 -5.83
CA PHE A 317 18.44 18.41 -7.28
C PHE A 317 17.95 19.78 -7.72
N MET A 318 18.16 20.12 -9.00
CA MET A 318 17.73 21.38 -9.58
C MET A 318 16.28 21.29 -10.04
N MET A 319 15.38 21.95 -9.30
CA MET A 319 13.97 22.05 -9.65
C MET A 319 13.74 23.18 -10.67
N TRP A 320 12.99 22.89 -11.72
CA TRP A 320 12.68 23.83 -12.79
C TRP A 320 11.30 24.42 -12.63
N LYS A 321 11.21 25.77 -12.85
CA LYS A 321 9.92 26.49 -12.94
C LYS A 321 9.98 27.55 -14.02
N PHE A 322 8.83 28.01 -14.49
CA PHE A 322 8.79 29.31 -15.18
C PHE A 322 9.01 30.42 -14.16
N ARG A 323 9.75 31.46 -14.55
CA ARG A 323 9.98 32.62 -13.71
C ARG A 323 8.69 33.44 -13.55
N THR A 324 8.27 33.66 -12.33
CA THR A 324 7.07 34.43 -11.96
C THR A 324 7.39 35.62 -11.06
N MET A 325 8.65 35.77 -10.65
CA MET A 325 9.13 36.84 -9.79
C MET A 325 10.13 37.71 -10.53
N HIS A 326 10.29 38.96 -10.07
CA HIS A 326 11.31 39.87 -10.53
C HIS A 326 12.73 39.32 -10.32
N THR A 327 13.71 39.79 -11.09
CA THR A 327 15.07 39.27 -11.03
C THR A 327 15.80 39.57 -9.69
N ASN A 328 15.37 40.59 -8.96
CA ASN A 328 15.87 40.96 -7.63
C ASN A 328 15.07 40.35 -6.46
N ALA A 329 14.18 39.41 -6.75
CA ALA A 329 13.27 38.83 -5.76
C ALA A 329 13.98 38.15 -4.57
N GLU A 330 15.18 37.59 -4.79
CA GLU A 330 15.99 36.98 -3.72
C GLU A 330 16.51 38.04 -2.73
N ALA A 331 16.99 39.18 -3.23
CA ALA A 331 17.45 40.29 -2.38
C ALA A 331 16.31 40.92 -1.55
N MET A 332 15.09 40.94 -2.08
CA MET A 332 13.91 41.43 -1.35
C MET A 332 13.40 40.46 -0.27
N ARG A 333 13.91 39.26 -0.23
CA ARG A 333 13.39 38.24 0.68
C ARG A 333 13.63 38.60 2.14
N ASP A 334 14.82 39.09 2.49
CA ASP A 334 15.21 39.37 3.86
C ASP A 334 14.36 40.49 4.46
N GLU A 335 13.98 41.47 3.66
CA GLU A 335 13.05 42.54 4.04
C GLU A 335 11.61 42.05 4.31
N LEU A 336 11.23 40.94 3.66
CA LEU A 336 9.89 40.38 3.72
C LEU A 336 9.74 39.29 4.78
N VAL A 337 10.79 38.88 5.49
CA VAL A 337 10.74 37.83 6.51
C VAL A 337 9.71 38.09 7.59
N ALA A 338 9.57 39.39 8.00
CA ALA A 338 8.60 39.81 9.01
C ALA A 338 7.12 39.60 8.58
N HIS A 339 6.83 39.41 7.28
CA HIS A 339 5.52 39.20 6.70
C HIS A 339 5.23 37.71 6.44
N ASN A 340 6.06 36.79 6.94
CA ASN A 340 5.84 35.35 6.76
C ASN A 340 4.57 34.91 7.48
N GLU A 341 3.66 34.23 6.75
CA GLU A 341 2.38 33.72 7.26
C GLU A 341 2.47 32.28 7.77
N MET A 342 3.61 31.63 7.57
CA MET A 342 3.84 30.26 8.02
C MET A 342 4.80 30.25 9.22
N ASP A 343 4.58 29.34 10.14
CA ASP A 343 5.55 28.99 11.15
C ASP A 343 6.61 28.00 10.61
N GLY A 344 7.68 27.80 11.37
CA GLY A 344 8.76 26.90 11.01
C GLY A 344 9.68 27.42 9.88
N PRO A 345 10.35 26.50 9.14
CA PRO A 345 11.40 26.87 8.19
C PRO A 345 10.90 27.42 6.86
N VAL A 346 9.58 27.27 6.57
CA VAL A 346 8.98 27.59 5.26
C VAL A 346 8.57 29.05 5.18
N PHE A 347 8.88 29.68 4.03
CA PHE A 347 8.54 31.06 3.77
C PHE A 347 7.35 31.17 2.82
N LYS A 348 6.26 31.84 3.23
CA LYS A 348 5.05 32.06 2.43
C LYS A 348 4.40 33.41 2.77
N ILE A 349 4.10 34.19 1.73
CA ILE A 349 3.35 35.45 1.83
C ILE A 349 2.18 35.39 0.83
N ARG A 350 0.99 35.80 1.26
CA ARG A 350 -0.23 35.72 0.46
C ARG A 350 -0.24 36.65 -0.75
N ASN A 351 0.21 37.89 -0.58
CA ASN A 351 0.35 38.88 -1.67
C ASN A 351 1.83 39.27 -1.82
N ASP A 352 2.62 38.35 -2.37
CA ASP A 352 4.07 38.54 -2.50
C ASP A 352 4.38 39.63 -3.52
N PRO A 353 4.94 40.79 -3.10
CA PRO A 353 5.24 41.91 -3.99
C PRO A 353 6.33 41.61 -5.02
N ARG A 354 7.05 40.51 -4.86
CA ARG A 354 8.09 40.07 -5.80
C ARG A 354 7.52 39.49 -7.09
N ILE A 355 6.19 39.17 -7.12
CA ILE A 355 5.54 38.53 -8.25
C ILE A 355 5.07 39.61 -9.24
N PHE A 356 5.48 39.52 -10.52
CA PHE A 356 4.96 40.41 -11.54
C PHE A 356 3.56 39.98 -12.04
N ALA A 357 2.80 40.88 -12.62
CA ALA A 357 1.38 40.68 -12.95
C ALA A 357 1.10 39.39 -13.77
N PHE A 358 1.86 39.16 -14.84
CA PHE A 358 1.70 37.92 -15.64
C PHE A 358 2.18 36.69 -14.86
N GLY A 359 3.18 36.83 -13.97
CA GLY A 359 3.61 35.78 -13.07
C GLY A 359 2.52 35.34 -12.11
N SER A 360 1.71 36.25 -11.61
CA SER A 360 0.54 35.92 -10.80
C SER A 360 -0.48 35.08 -11.55
N TRP A 361 -0.75 35.41 -12.84
CA TRP A 361 -1.61 34.61 -13.69
C TRP A 361 -1.06 33.19 -13.92
N LEU A 362 0.24 33.05 -14.19
CA LEU A 362 0.89 31.74 -14.34
C LEU A 362 0.76 30.89 -13.07
N ARG A 363 0.96 31.48 -11.89
CA ARG A 363 0.80 30.80 -10.60
C ARG A 363 -0.63 30.37 -10.36
N ARG A 364 -1.59 31.24 -10.64
CA ARG A 364 -3.02 30.95 -10.44
C ARG A 364 -3.45 29.68 -11.20
N LEU A 365 -2.91 29.45 -12.38
CA LEU A 365 -3.18 28.26 -13.19
C LEU A 365 -2.15 27.14 -13.02
N SER A 366 -1.18 27.31 -12.11
CA SER A 366 -0.07 26.39 -11.88
C SER A 366 0.78 26.10 -13.15
N ILE A 367 0.72 26.97 -14.15
CA ILE A 367 1.51 26.86 -15.38
C ILE A 367 3.00 27.00 -15.07
N ASP A 368 3.35 27.80 -14.05
CA ASP A 368 4.73 27.97 -13.61
C ASP A 368 5.39 26.66 -13.14
N GLU A 369 4.62 25.66 -12.74
CA GLU A 369 5.11 24.37 -12.28
C GLU A 369 5.28 23.33 -13.42
N LEU A 370 4.79 23.59 -14.64
CA LEU A 370 4.92 22.66 -15.77
C LEU A 370 6.36 22.20 -16.07
N PRO A 371 7.42 23.04 -15.95
CA PRO A 371 8.79 22.58 -16.15
C PRO A 371 9.25 21.48 -15.16
N GLN A 372 8.58 21.32 -14.02
CA GLN A 372 8.89 20.24 -13.09
C GLN A 372 8.58 18.84 -13.67
N LEU A 373 7.75 18.74 -14.72
CA LEU A 373 7.54 17.49 -15.46
C LEU A 373 8.86 16.94 -16.04
N LEU A 374 9.83 17.81 -16.35
CA LEU A 374 11.18 17.39 -16.74
C LEU A 374 11.93 16.72 -15.58
N ASN A 375 11.72 17.19 -14.34
CA ASN A 375 12.30 16.54 -13.16
C ASN A 375 11.66 15.17 -12.92
N VAL A 376 10.34 15.02 -13.18
CA VAL A 376 9.68 13.71 -13.08
C VAL A 376 10.24 12.75 -14.13
N LEU A 377 10.42 13.18 -15.39
CA LEU A 377 11.01 12.36 -16.45
C LEU A 377 12.44 11.91 -16.10
N ARG A 378 13.24 12.79 -15.51
CA ARG A 378 14.61 12.47 -15.06
C ARG A 378 14.62 11.52 -13.86
N GLY A 379 13.50 11.42 -13.12
CA GLY A 379 13.39 10.59 -11.93
C GLY A 379 13.82 11.28 -10.63
N ASP A 380 14.10 12.59 -10.67
CA ASP A 380 14.37 13.43 -9.48
C ASP A 380 13.11 13.62 -8.64
N MET A 381 11.95 13.66 -9.31
CA MET A 381 10.62 13.83 -8.73
C MET A 381 9.67 12.71 -9.16
N SER A 382 8.55 12.63 -8.49
CA SER A 382 7.37 11.82 -8.80
C SER A 382 6.19 12.74 -9.11
N LEU A 383 5.14 12.24 -9.74
CA LEU A 383 3.89 13.00 -9.88
C LEU A 383 3.27 13.25 -8.50
N VAL A 384 3.26 12.25 -7.63
CA VAL A 384 2.70 12.32 -6.26
C VAL A 384 3.77 12.02 -5.23
N GLY A 385 3.92 12.90 -4.26
CA GLY A 385 4.88 12.76 -3.15
C GLY A 385 4.97 14.04 -2.31
N PRO A 386 5.73 14.04 -1.21
CA PRO A 386 5.96 15.23 -0.41
C PRO A 386 6.51 16.40 -1.24
N ARG A 387 6.05 17.64 -0.97
CA ARG A 387 6.53 18.80 -1.72
C ARG A 387 8.02 19.04 -1.46
N PRO A 388 8.87 19.23 -2.50
CA PRO A 388 10.30 19.49 -2.31
C PRO A 388 10.53 20.86 -1.67
N LEU A 389 11.26 20.89 -0.56
CA LEU A 389 11.69 22.12 0.09
C LEU A 389 13.10 22.53 -0.34
N PRO A 390 13.42 23.83 -0.34
CA PRO A 390 14.80 24.30 -0.53
C PRO A 390 15.76 23.65 0.44
N VAL A 391 17.00 23.45 0.02
CA VAL A 391 18.04 22.82 0.87
C VAL A 391 18.24 23.60 2.17
N TYR A 392 18.22 24.93 2.11
CA TYR A 392 18.39 25.79 3.29
C TYR A 392 17.18 25.72 4.26
N GLU A 393 15.97 25.43 3.80
CA GLU A 393 14.80 25.19 4.66
C GLU A 393 14.90 23.85 5.38
N ILE A 394 15.35 22.81 4.67
CA ILE A 394 15.60 21.48 5.27
C ILE A 394 16.69 21.55 6.34
N ALA A 395 17.72 22.38 6.13
CA ALA A 395 18.79 22.56 7.14
C ALA A 395 18.27 23.19 8.46
N ARG A 396 17.16 23.94 8.40
CA ARG A 396 16.52 24.57 9.57
C ARG A 396 15.50 23.67 10.28
N ILE A 397 15.28 22.45 9.80
CA ILE A 397 14.39 21.50 10.48
C ILE A 397 15.08 20.94 11.72
N GLU A 398 14.60 21.34 12.89
CA GLU A 398 15.14 20.94 14.18
C GLU A 398 14.72 19.53 14.61
N LYS A 399 13.45 19.16 14.36
CA LYS A 399 12.92 17.86 14.77
C LYS A 399 13.30 16.77 13.77
N HIS A 400 14.15 15.82 14.19
CA HIS A 400 14.60 14.70 13.34
C HIS A 400 13.45 13.90 12.71
N ALA A 401 12.35 13.69 13.44
CA ALA A 401 11.16 13.01 12.93
C ALA A 401 10.57 13.66 11.67
N GLN A 402 10.67 14.99 11.55
CA GLN A 402 10.18 15.74 10.40
C GLN A 402 11.02 15.49 9.14
N ARG A 403 12.28 15.07 9.27
CA ARG A 403 13.16 14.73 8.14
C ARG A 403 12.78 13.43 7.44
N ARG A 404 11.97 12.58 8.06
CA ARG A 404 11.46 11.34 7.47
C ARG A 404 10.67 11.59 6.15
N ARG A 405 10.14 12.80 5.95
CA ARG A 405 9.53 13.19 4.68
C ARG A 405 10.46 13.09 3.47
N LEU A 406 11.77 13.09 3.68
CA LEU A 406 12.80 12.94 2.65
C LEU A 406 13.05 11.47 2.26
N SER A 407 12.43 10.51 2.91
CA SER A 407 12.65 9.08 2.65
C SER A 407 12.10 8.60 1.30
N VAL A 408 11.23 9.37 0.68
CA VAL A 408 10.64 9.10 -0.64
C VAL A 408 10.95 10.21 -1.64
N LYS A 409 10.70 9.96 -2.94
CA LYS A 409 10.83 11.01 -3.97
C LYS A 409 9.84 12.14 -3.71
N PRO A 410 10.25 13.41 -3.84
CA PRO A 410 9.32 14.54 -3.76
C PRO A 410 8.35 14.53 -4.96
N GLY A 411 7.14 15.07 -4.76
CA GLY A 411 6.08 15.07 -5.74
C GLY A 411 5.82 16.45 -6.37
N LEU A 412 5.25 16.41 -7.58
CA LEU A 412 4.65 17.58 -8.23
C LEU A 412 3.37 17.99 -7.50
N THR A 413 2.57 17.00 -7.06
CA THR A 413 1.41 17.19 -6.18
C THR A 413 1.55 16.32 -4.93
N CYS A 414 0.83 16.68 -3.88
CA CYS A 414 0.93 16.04 -2.57
C CYS A 414 -0.40 16.05 -1.81
N LEU A 415 -0.49 15.22 -0.79
CA LEU A 415 -1.73 15.06 0.00
C LEU A 415 -2.19 16.38 0.60
N TRP A 416 -1.31 17.18 1.19
CA TRP A 416 -1.69 18.45 1.81
C TRP A 416 -2.21 19.46 0.78
N GLN A 417 -1.69 19.46 -0.45
CA GLN A 417 -2.15 20.35 -1.52
C GLN A 417 -3.61 20.10 -1.90
N VAL A 418 -4.09 18.86 -1.81
CA VAL A 418 -5.47 18.48 -2.15
C VAL A 418 -6.39 18.43 -0.93
N SER A 419 -5.84 18.55 0.30
CA SER A 419 -6.61 18.51 1.56
C SER A 419 -6.93 19.91 2.13
N GLY A 420 -6.68 20.98 1.36
CA GLY A 420 -7.03 22.34 1.78
C GLY A 420 -5.82 23.27 1.95
N ARG A 421 -5.10 23.53 0.85
CA ARG A 421 -3.88 24.38 0.74
C ARG A 421 -3.85 25.64 1.62
N ASN A 422 -4.99 26.27 1.83
CA ASN A 422 -5.07 27.62 2.47
C ASN A 422 -5.34 27.57 3.98
N GLY A 423 -5.70 26.41 4.53
CA GLY A 423 -6.00 26.27 5.96
C GLY A 423 -4.81 25.85 6.82
N ILE A 424 -3.75 25.33 6.21
CA ILE A 424 -2.60 24.79 6.95
C ILE A 424 -1.56 25.90 7.11
N LYS A 425 -1.47 26.45 8.31
CA LYS A 425 -0.50 27.48 8.71
C LYS A 425 0.65 26.89 9.50
N ASN A 426 0.45 25.73 10.12
CA ASN A 426 1.41 25.05 10.96
C ASN A 426 2.25 24.08 10.12
N PHE A 427 3.57 24.17 10.22
CA PHE A 427 4.49 23.27 9.53
C PHE A 427 4.39 21.82 10.02
N GLU A 428 4.05 21.61 11.29
CA GLU A 428 3.86 20.26 11.85
C GLU A 428 2.68 19.54 11.19
N ASP A 429 1.55 20.22 10.99
CA ASP A 429 0.38 19.66 10.31
C ASP A 429 0.69 19.29 8.84
N TRP A 430 1.49 20.13 8.18
CA TRP A 430 1.97 19.84 6.83
C TRP A 430 2.81 18.55 6.82
N VAL A 431 3.80 18.46 7.71
CA VAL A 431 4.65 17.27 7.83
C VAL A 431 3.82 16.03 8.19
N ALA A 432 2.84 16.16 9.08
CA ALA A 432 1.96 15.05 9.45
C ALA A 432 1.22 14.48 8.23
N LEU A 433 0.74 15.32 7.31
CA LEU A 433 0.12 14.87 6.07
C LEU A 433 1.11 14.21 5.10
N ASP A 434 2.35 14.72 5.02
CA ASP A 434 3.39 14.08 4.22
C ASP A 434 3.76 12.70 4.79
N LEU A 435 3.84 12.56 6.12
CA LEU A 435 4.10 11.29 6.77
C LEU A 435 2.91 10.32 6.62
N ALA A 436 1.67 10.82 6.75
CA ALA A 436 0.47 10.02 6.52
C ALA A 436 0.43 9.46 5.07
N TYR A 437 0.89 10.23 4.08
CA TYR A 437 1.05 9.75 2.72
C TYR A 437 2.09 8.62 2.64
N ILE A 438 3.25 8.78 3.27
CA ILE A 438 4.33 7.79 3.23
C ILE A 438 3.89 6.48 3.90
N ASP A 439 3.22 6.56 5.05
CA ASP A 439 2.81 5.41 5.84
C ASP A 439 1.67 4.60 5.20
N ASN A 440 0.78 5.29 4.47
CA ASN A 440 -0.39 4.67 3.83
C ASN A 440 -0.27 4.63 2.30
N TRP A 441 0.96 4.75 1.77
CA TRP A 441 1.17 4.79 0.34
C TRP A 441 0.59 3.56 -0.38
N SER A 442 -0.11 3.83 -1.46
CA SER A 442 -0.60 2.84 -2.42
C SER A 442 -0.81 3.51 -3.78
N LEU A 443 -0.78 2.73 -4.85
CA LEU A 443 -1.11 3.22 -6.19
C LEU A 443 -2.50 3.85 -6.26
N TRP A 444 -3.44 3.34 -5.46
CA TRP A 444 -4.79 3.90 -5.34
C TRP A 444 -4.80 5.27 -4.67
N LEU A 445 -3.97 5.48 -3.66
CA LEU A 445 -3.82 6.78 -3.01
C LEU A 445 -3.23 7.81 -3.98
N ASP A 446 -2.23 7.42 -4.77
CA ASP A 446 -1.67 8.28 -5.82
C ASP A 446 -2.73 8.68 -6.84
N LEU A 447 -3.50 7.73 -7.36
CA LEU A 447 -4.59 8.01 -8.30
C LEU A 447 -5.62 8.96 -7.70
N LYS A 448 -6.00 8.76 -6.43
CA LYS A 448 -6.95 9.63 -5.71
C LYS A 448 -6.42 11.06 -5.56
N ILE A 449 -5.13 11.23 -5.29
CA ILE A 449 -4.50 12.54 -5.18
C ILE A 449 -4.45 13.22 -6.56
N LEU A 450 -4.05 12.49 -7.62
CA LEU A 450 -4.04 13.02 -8.99
C LEU A 450 -5.42 13.49 -9.44
N LEU A 451 -6.46 12.68 -9.20
CA LEU A 451 -7.84 13.05 -9.54
C LEU A 451 -8.33 14.28 -8.77
N ARG A 452 -7.93 14.45 -7.52
CA ARG A 452 -8.26 15.64 -6.71
C ARG A 452 -7.44 16.87 -7.09
N THR A 453 -6.27 16.69 -7.66
CA THR A 453 -5.41 17.80 -8.11
C THR A 453 -6.02 18.53 -9.31
N LEU A 454 -6.67 17.83 -10.25
CA LEU A 454 -7.28 18.43 -11.44
C LEU A 454 -8.30 19.55 -11.09
N PRO A 455 -9.32 19.32 -10.24
CA PRO A 455 -10.24 20.38 -9.84
C PRO A 455 -9.56 21.52 -9.06
N ALA A 456 -8.53 21.20 -8.26
CA ALA A 456 -7.80 22.21 -7.47
C ALA A 456 -7.02 23.18 -8.37
N VAL A 457 -6.42 22.68 -9.45
CA VAL A 457 -5.73 23.49 -10.46
C VAL A 457 -6.72 24.31 -11.28
N LEU A 458 -7.82 23.71 -11.76
CA LEU A 458 -8.83 24.38 -12.57
C LEU A 458 -9.56 25.51 -11.83
N ARG A 459 -9.80 25.34 -10.54
CA ARG A 459 -10.43 26.38 -9.70
C ARG A 459 -9.47 27.49 -9.28
N GLY A 460 -8.17 27.35 -9.55
CA GLY A 460 -7.14 28.30 -9.11
C GLY A 460 -7.11 28.49 -7.58
N SER A 461 -7.73 27.57 -6.83
CA SER A 461 -7.84 27.66 -5.39
C SER A 461 -6.50 27.32 -4.75
N GLY A 462 -5.77 28.35 -4.30
CA GLY A 462 -4.56 28.19 -3.51
C GLY A 462 -3.24 28.59 -4.20
N ALA A 463 -3.29 29.23 -5.32
CA ALA A 463 -2.14 29.91 -5.93
C ALA A 463 -2.05 31.35 -5.39
N HIS A 464 -1.28 31.52 -4.34
CA HIS A 464 -0.88 32.84 -3.83
C HIS A 464 0.62 32.89 -3.71
#